data_75945695e3e0437e1fd83bea4770f3c7
#
_entry.id   75945695e3e0437e1fd83bea4770f3c7
#
_cell.length_a   1.000
_cell.length_b   1.000
_cell.length_c   1.000
_cell.angle_alpha   90.00
_cell.angle_beta   90.00
_cell.angle_gamma   90.00
#
_symmetry.space_group_name_H-M   'P 1'
#
loop_
_entity.id
_entity.type
_entity.pdbx_description
1 polymer ?
#
loop_
_entity_poly.entity_id
_entity_poly.type
_entity_poly.pdbx_seq_one_letter_code
_entity_poly.pdbx_strand_id
1 'polypeptide(L)'
;MREAIKCISEYVQCPISMAAQCVIGAISHIAQRNVNAPHPYVKDGEPCSLFLLSEGQSGSRKSSAKTIADHSIKEYERLQYDRYRRNDRQWQKKFLGNEKKEHKSCLAETKEPKDPSSVFSDITIESLLGLYIDGFVTNVSISSDEAAQFFAGHTMKSETRNQALATFTKLFDDGYVERTRSKSNLNGSGRAYDVRLTFNLQGQREVLIKALQDPVLRGQGFLARFILTVPENLAGQRFQDKEHQSKDINTDSRMIIYWERCSDLLNDSSDHQRYVIPLDEEAKKVDLAFYNEIESLQAKGKCYEYLQAFASRASQLARRLATVFTYFQGEAFINKQILLAACDVIRFSLNEWLRYTEIELDKESDAEKLIKNLKLKNGSKK
;
A
#
# COMPACT_ATOMS: atom_id res chain seq x y z
N MET A 1 7.74 -16.26 4.18
CA MET A 1 6.81 -15.54 3.29
C MET A 1 6.10 -16.44 2.29
N ARG A 2 6.80 -17.12 1.36
CA ARG A 2 6.18 -17.98 0.34
C ARG A 2 5.24 -19.04 0.93
N GLU A 3 5.67 -19.72 1.98
CA GLU A 3 4.87 -20.75 2.64
C GLU A 3 3.63 -20.18 3.35
N ALA A 4 3.73 -18.99 3.94
CA ALA A 4 2.57 -18.29 4.51
C ALA A 4 1.53 -17.92 3.44
N ILE A 5 1.98 -17.44 2.27
CA ILE A 5 1.10 -17.14 1.14
C ILE A 5 0.33 -18.37 0.69
N LYS A 6 1.03 -19.52 0.53
CA LYS A 6 0.39 -20.79 0.18
C LYS A 6 -0.59 -21.23 1.25
N CYS A 7 -0.19 -21.16 2.52
CA CYS A 7 -1.02 -21.52 3.65
C CYS A 7 -2.33 -20.73 3.66
N ILE A 8 -2.25 -19.38 3.56
CA ILE A 8 -3.44 -18.51 3.47
C ILE A 8 -4.32 -18.93 2.29
N SER A 9 -3.71 -19.13 1.09
CA SER A 9 -4.46 -19.54 -0.10
C SER A 9 -5.19 -20.88 0.10
N GLU A 10 -4.54 -21.85 0.73
CA GLU A 10 -5.09 -23.18 1.01
C GLU A 10 -6.24 -23.13 2.03
N TYR A 11 -6.03 -22.50 3.19
CA TYR A 11 -7.04 -22.45 4.26
C TYR A 11 -8.25 -21.59 3.89
N VAL A 12 -7.99 -20.45 3.28
CA VAL A 12 -9.05 -19.51 2.88
C VAL A 12 -9.71 -19.92 1.56
N GLN A 13 -9.04 -20.76 0.77
CA GLN A 13 -9.43 -21.09 -0.60
C GLN A 13 -9.60 -19.81 -1.44
N CYS A 14 -8.62 -18.91 -1.36
CA CYS A 14 -8.56 -17.70 -2.18
C CYS A 14 -7.43 -17.81 -3.21
N PRO A 15 -7.48 -17.04 -4.32
CA PRO A 15 -6.38 -17.00 -5.27
C PRO A 15 -5.04 -16.68 -4.61
N ILE A 16 -3.99 -17.36 -5.05
CA ILE A 16 -2.65 -17.17 -4.47
C ILE A 16 -2.13 -15.73 -4.61
N SER A 17 -2.51 -15.05 -5.69
CA SER A 17 -2.17 -13.64 -5.93
C SER A 17 -2.84 -12.70 -4.91
N MET A 18 -4.07 -13.01 -4.48
CA MET A 18 -4.75 -12.27 -3.40
C MET A 18 -4.07 -12.48 -2.06
N ALA A 19 -3.72 -13.73 -1.70
CA ALA A 19 -2.98 -14.04 -0.49
C ALA A 19 -1.60 -13.37 -0.49
N ALA A 20 -0.91 -13.38 -1.65
CA ALA A 20 0.38 -12.73 -1.82
C ALA A 20 0.30 -11.22 -1.56
N GLN A 21 -0.70 -10.55 -2.12
CA GLN A 21 -0.86 -9.11 -1.92
C GLN A 21 -1.17 -8.76 -0.45
N CYS A 22 -1.97 -9.58 0.24
CA CYS A 22 -2.23 -9.38 1.67
C CYS A 22 -0.93 -9.48 2.49
N VAL A 23 -0.11 -10.51 2.25
CA VAL A 23 1.18 -10.71 2.93
C VAL A 23 2.16 -9.58 2.58
N ILE A 24 2.29 -9.21 1.30
CA ILE A 24 3.15 -8.10 0.86
C ILE A 24 2.72 -6.79 1.51
N GLY A 25 1.42 -6.53 1.62
CA GLY A 25 0.90 -5.34 2.29
C GLY A 25 1.26 -5.27 3.77
N ALA A 26 1.12 -6.38 4.49
CA ALA A 26 1.49 -6.49 5.89
C ALA A 26 2.99 -6.26 6.09
N ILE A 27 3.85 -6.94 5.34
CA ILE A 27 5.31 -6.78 5.50
C ILE A 27 5.81 -5.42 4.99
N SER A 28 5.15 -4.79 4.01
CA SER A 28 5.45 -3.42 3.58
C SER A 28 5.18 -2.40 4.68
N HIS A 29 4.05 -2.55 5.41
CA HIS A 29 3.77 -1.72 6.58
C HIS A 29 4.87 -1.83 7.63
N ILE A 30 5.36 -3.05 7.88
CA ILE A 30 6.42 -3.29 8.88
C ILE A 30 7.77 -2.72 8.39
N ALA A 31 8.15 -3.02 7.14
CA ALA A 31 9.46 -2.64 6.59
C ALA A 31 9.65 -1.12 6.46
N GLN A 32 8.61 -0.39 6.04
CA GLN A 32 8.70 1.06 5.81
C GLN A 32 9.13 1.86 7.05
N ARG A 33 8.98 1.27 8.24
CA ARG A 33 9.40 1.88 9.50
C ARG A 33 10.91 1.94 9.64
N ASN A 34 11.62 0.95 9.10
CA ASN A 34 13.02 0.69 9.46
C ASN A 34 13.99 0.83 8.28
N VAL A 35 13.54 0.68 7.03
CA VAL A 35 14.43 0.62 5.87
C VAL A 35 14.00 1.49 4.71
N ASN A 36 14.99 1.84 3.89
CA ASN A 36 14.87 2.53 2.60
C ASN A 36 15.27 1.59 1.46
N ALA A 37 14.63 1.77 0.32
CA ALA A 37 15.01 1.10 -0.91
C ALA A 37 16.23 1.81 -1.56
N PRO A 38 17.10 1.08 -2.28
CA PRO A 38 18.22 1.69 -2.98
C PRO A 38 17.71 2.54 -4.15
N HIS A 39 18.30 3.73 -4.31
CA HIS A 39 18.00 4.64 -5.40
C HIS A 39 19.25 4.87 -6.26
N PRO A 40 19.14 4.93 -7.61
CA PRO A 40 20.31 5.06 -8.47
C PRO A 40 21.16 6.32 -8.23
N TYR A 41 20.53 7.40 -7.77
CA TYR A 41 21.15 8.72 -7.67
C TYR A 41 21.15 9.30 -6.25
N VAL A 42 20.46 8.70 -5.29
CA VAL A 42 20.32 9.21 -3.92
C VAL A 42 20.95 8.23 -2.95
N LYS A 43 22.01 8.67 -2.25
CA LYS A 43 22.79 7.82 -1.35
C LYS A 43 21.94 7.26 -0.19
N ASP A 44 21.04 8.06 0.34
CA ASP A 44 20.18 7.69 1.47
C ASP A 44 18.96 6.88 1.02
N GLY A 45 18.91 6.53 -0.28
CA GLY A 45 17.84 5.73 -0.87
C GLY A 45 16.53 6.49 -1.02
N GLU A 46 15.47 5.73 -1.13
CA GLU A 46 14.09 6.22 -1.26
C GLU A 46 13.16 5.42 -0.34
N PRO A 47 11.91 5.89 -0.05
CA PRO A 47 10.94 5.12 0.69
C PRO A 47 10.76 3.70 0.10
N CYS A 48 10.72 2.67 0.95
CA CYS A 48 10.39 1.31 0.49
C CYS A 48 8.88 1.03 0.54
N SER A 49 8.07 2.03 0.91
CA SER A 49 6.60 1.92 0.97
C SER A 49 6.02 1.47 -0.37
N LEU A 50 5.02 0.59 -0.32
CA LEU A 50 4.33 0.08 -1.50
C LEU A 50 2.89 0.59 -1.55
N PHE A 51 2.41 0.90 -2.74
CA PHE A 51 1.00 1.11 -3.01
C PHE A 51 0.46 -0.14 -3.69
N LEU A 52 -0.46 -0.83 -3.02
CA LEU A 52 -1.00 -2.11 -3.45
C LEU A 52 -2.51 -1.99 -3.69
N LEU A 53 -2.96 -2.49 -4.82
CA LEU A 53 -4.37 -2.51 -5.19
C LEU A 53 -4.75 -3.89 -5.71
N SER A 54 -5.77 -4.50 -5.09
CA SER A 54 -6.28 -5.80 -5.51
C SER A 54 -7.75 -5.72 -5.89
N GLU A 55 -8.09 -6.25 -7.05
CA GLU A 55 -9.48 -6.49 -7.40
C GLU A 55 -9.96 -7.78 -6.73
N GLY A 56 -11.20 -7.78 -6.27
CA GLY A 56 -11.83 -9.00 -5.77
C GLY A 56 -13.33 -8.80 -5.65
N GLN A 57 -14.10 -9.69 -6.25
CA GLN A 57 -15.55 -9.66 -6.18
C GLN A 57 -16.07 -9.86 -4.76
N SER A 58 -17.36 -9.54 -4.54
CA SER A 58 -18.02 -9.90 -3.29
C SER A 58 -17.95 -11.42 -3.09
N GLY A 59 -17.65 -11.87 -1.87
CA GLY A 59 -17.47 -13.28 -1.56
C GLY A 59 -16.15 -13.90 -2.04
N SER A 60 -15.20 -13.14 -2.58
CA SER A 60 -13.87 -13.64 -2.98
C SER A 60 -12.94 -13.95 -1.81
N ARG A 61 -13.42 -13.78 -0.58
CA ARG A 61 -12.70 -14.03 0.68
C ARG A 61 -11.52 -13.07 0.96
N LYS A 62 -11.58 -11.85 0.39
CA LYS A 62 -10.60 -10.78 0.60
C LYS A 62 -10.33 -10.52 2.08
N SER A 63 -11.41 -10.25 2.84
CA SER A 63 -11.35 -9.90 4.27
C SER A 63 -10.72 -11.01 5.11
N SER A 64 -11.02 -12.28 4.78
CA SER A 64 -10.44 -13.43 5.49
C SER A 64 -8.93 -13.52 5.25
N ALA A 65 -8.49 -13.45 3.99
CA ALA A 65 -7.07 -13.50 3.64
C ALA A 65 -6.30 -12.34 4.29
N LYS A 66 -6.87 -11.12 4.23
CA LYS A 66 -6.28 -9.93 4.85
C LYS A 66 -6.21 -10.05 6.38
N THR A 67 -7.27 -10.55 7.02
CA THR A 67 -7.30 -10.70 8.48
C THR A 67 -6.20 -11.63 8.98
N ILE A 68 -5.95 -12.74 8.27
CA ILE A 68 -4.91 -13.69 8.62
C ILE A 68 -3.51 -13.09 8.37
N ALA A 69 -3.32 -12.42 7.23
CA ALA A 69 -2.03 -11.78 6.93
C ALA A 69 -1.68 -10.66 7.92
N ASP A 70 -2.66 -9.87 8.35
CA ASP A 70 -2.49 -8.72 9.23
C ASP A 70 -2.55 -9.08 10.74
N HIS A 71 -2.62 -10.36 11.11
CA HIS A 71 -2.85 -10.81 12.49
C HIS A 71 -1.89 -10.15 13.49
N SER A 72 -0.57 -10.26 13.28
CA SER A 72 0.44 -9.68 14.18
C SER A 72 0.38 -8.15 14.22
N ILE A 73 0.05 -7.49 13.11
CA ILE A 73 -0.10 -6.02 13.06
C ILE A 73 -1.30 -5.60 13.92
N LYS A 74 -2.44 -6.29 13.78
CA LYS A 74 -3.66 -5.98 14.56
C LYS A 74 -3.44 -6.18 16.05
N GLU A 75 -2.73 -7.23 16.45
CA GLU A 75 -2.39 -7.47 17.86
C GLU A 75 -1.44 -6.41 18.40
N TYR A 76 -0.40 -6.05 17.63
CA TYR A 76 0.53 -4.99 18.00
C TYR A 76 -0.18 -3.65 18.18
N GLU A 77 -0.97 -3.21 17.18
CA GLU A 77 -1.76 -1.97 17.23
C GLU A 77 -2.69 -1.94 18.45
N ARG A 78 -3.41 -3.04 18.72
CA ARG A 78 -4.27 -3.16 19.90
C ARG A 78 -3.51 -2.97 21.21
N LEU A 79 -2.36 -3.64 21.35
CA LEU A 79 -1.53 -3.54 22.55
C LEU A 79 -0.96 -2.13 22.75
N GLN A 80 -0.51 -1.48 21.66
CA GLN A 80 0.00 -0.10 21.74
C GLN A 80 -1.14 0.87 22.11
N TYR A 81 -2.31 0.73 21.50
CA TYR A 81 -3.47 1.55 21.81
C TYR A 81 -3.96 1.37 23.24
N ASP A 82 -3.97 0.14 23.78
CA ASP A 82 -4.33 -0.13 25.17
C ASP A 82 -3.32 0.49 26.15
N ARG A 83 -2.03 0.53 25.80
CA ARG A 83 -1.00 1.25 26.59
C ARG A 83 -1.25 2.75 26.57
N TYR A 84 -1.47 3.31 25.39
CA TYR A 84 -1.81 4.71 25.20
C TYR A 84 -3.05 5.09 26.06
N ARG A 85 -4.15 4.35 25.96
CA ARG A 85 -5.38 4.59 26.73
C ARG A 85 -5.15 4.60 28.25
N ARG A 86 -4.28 3.74 28.74
CA ARG A 86 -3.91 3.70 30.17
C ARG A 86 -3.11 4.94 30.56
N ASN A 87 -2.11 5.29 29.76
CA ASN A 87 -1.26 6.45 30.01
C ASN A 87 -2.04 7.76 29.92
N ASP A 88 -2.92 7.90 28.93
CA ASP A 88 -3.80 9.05 28.73
C ASP A 88 -4.74 9.24 29.93
N ARG A 89 -5.40 8.18 30.40
CA ARG A 89 -6.23 8.25 31.61
C ARG A 89 -5.44 8.68 32.87
N GLN A 90 -4.20 8.23 33.00
CA GLN A 90 -3.34 8.63 34.11
C GLN A 90 -2.93 10.10 34.00
N TRP A 91 -2.60 10.52 32.79
CA TRP A 91 -2.26 11.90 32.49
C TRP A 91 -3.45 12.83 32.78
N GLN A 92 -4.65 12.51 32.26
CA GLN A 92 -5.87 13.27 32.52
C GLN A 92 -6.21 13.35 34.02
N LYS A 93 -6.07 12.26 34.78
CA LYS A 93 -6.31 12.28 36.24
C LYS A 93 -5.37 13.22 36.99
N LYS A 94 -4.09 13.30 36.58
CA LYS A 94 -3.12 14.25 37.17
C LYS A 94 -3.53 15.70 36.91
N PHE A 95 -4.11 15.99 35.75
CA PHE A 95 -4.59 17.33 35.36
C PHE A 95 -5.91 17.72 36.03
N LEU A 96 -6.86 16.80 36.15
CA LEU A 96 -8.16 17.04 36.77
C LEU A 96 -8.09 17.14 38.31
N GLY A 97 -6.99 16.62 38.91
CA GLY A 97 -6.81 16.61 40.36
C GLY A 97 -6.05 17.83 40.94
N ASN A 98 -5.45 18.67 40.10
CA ASN A 98 -4.65 19.81 40.55
C ASN A 98 -5.40 21.13 40.37
N GLU A 99 -5.45 21.94 41.42
CA GLU A 99 -6.05 23.29 41.36
C GLU A 99 -5.28 24.17 40.36
N LYS A 100 -6.00 25.13 39.75
CA LYS A 100 -5.56 25.96 38.58
C LYS A 100 -4.17 26.64 38.69
N LYS A 101 -3.51 26.71 39.85
CA LYS A 101 -2.21 27.34 40.03
C LYS A 101 -1.01 26.40 39.79
N GLU A 102 -1.16 25.09 39.98
CA GLU A 102 -0.11 24.10 39.73
C GLU A 102 -0.06 23.61 38.28
N HIS A 103 -1.10 23.95 37.50
CA HIS A 103 -1.25 23.52 36.10
C HIS A 103 -0.07 23.90 35.19
N LYS A 104 0.53 25.09 35.39
CA LYS A 104 1.63 25.58 34.52
C LYS A 104 2.98 24.89 34.77
N SER A 105 3.26 24.48 36.00
CA SER A 105 4.52 23.77 36.31
C SER A 105 4.44 22.29 35.96
N CYS A 106 3.27 21.66 36.12
CA CYS A 106 3.04 20.26 35.75
C CYS A 106 2.99 20.03 34.22
N LEU A 107 2.54 21.02 33.44
CA LEU A 107 2.56 21.01 31.98
C LEU A 107 3.98 20.93 31.39
N ALA A 108 4.99 21.44 32.12
CA ALA A 108 6.36 21.43 31.67
C ALA A 108 7.05 20.07 31.88
N GLU A 109 6.54 19.20 32.78
CA GLU A 109 7.20 17.96 33.16
C GLU A 109 6.62 16.68 32.55
N THR A 110 5.37 16.69 32.08
CA THR A 110 4.72 15.50 31.49
C THR A 110 4.11 15.79 30.13
N LYS A 111 4.75 15.26 29.08
CA LYS A 111 4.19 15.32 27.72
C LYS A 111 2.86 14.55 27.64
N GLU A 112 1.88 15.15 26.99
CA GLU A 112 0.61 14.49 26.66
C GLU A 112 0.89 13.20 25.87
N PRO A 113 0.31 12.06 26.27
CA PRO A 113 0.43 10.82 25.52
C PRO A 113 -0.16 10.98 24.12
N LYS A 114 0.53 10.45 23.10
CA LYS A 114 0.10 10.50 21.70
C LYS A 114 -0.48 9.15 21.29
N ASP A 115 -1.57 9.19 20.50
CA ASP A 115 -2.15 7.98 19.90
C ASP A 115 -1.13 7.36 18.93
N PRO A 116 -0.68 6.12 19.16
CA PRO A 116 0.32 5.46 18.34
C PRO A 116 -0.25 4.79 17.09
N SER A 117 -1.56 4.87 16.84
CA SER A 117 -2.22 4.18 15.72
C SER A 117 -1.59 4.57 14.39
N SER A 118 -1.24 3.58 13.61
CA SER A 118 -0.55 3.74 12.32
C SER A 118 -1.24 3.05 11.15
N VAL A 119 -2.29 2.26 11.41
CA VAL A 119 -3.09 1.58 10.38
C VAL A 119 -4.51 2.10 10.37
N PHE A 120 -4.94 2.63 9.23
CA PHE A 120 -6.27 3.21 9.05
C PHE A 120 -6.99 2.57 7.88
N SER A 121 -8.29 2.32 8.00
CA SER A 121 -9.13 1.91 6.87
C SER A 121 -9.52 3.09 5.98
N ASP A 122 -9.71 4.25 6.59
CA ASP A 122 -9.95 5.54 5.96
C ASP A 122 -9.36 6.65 6.82
N ILE A 123 -8.81 7.68 6.19
CA ILE A 123 -8.25 8.86 6.85
C ILE A 123 -8.32 10.05 5.90
N THR A 124 -8.73 11.22 6.41
CA THR A 124 -8.70 12.43 5.59
C THR A 124 -7.26 12.93 5.40
N ILE A 125 -7.02 13.63 4.29
CA ILE A 125 -5.68 14.15 4.01
C ILE A 125 -5.20 15.13 5.09
N GLU A 126 -6.10 15.93 5.64
CA GLU A 126 -5.81 16.88 6.72
C GLU A 126 -5.38 16.16 8.00
N SER A 127 -6.08 15.07 8.36
CA SER A 127 -5.74 14.25 9.53
C SER A 127 -4.40 13.55 9.33
N LEU A 128 -4.15 12.97 8.15
CA LEU A 128 -2.87 12.34 7.82
C LEU A 128 -1.71 13.33 7.94
N LEU A 129 -1.85 14.53 7.37
CA LEU A 129 -0.85 15.58 7.49
C LEU A 129 -0.63 16.01 8.94
N GLY A 130 -1.71 16.09 9.73
CA GLY A 130 -1.63 16.39 11.16
C GLY A 130 -0.80 15.36 11.90
N LEU A 131 -1.07 14.07 11.72
CA LEU A 131 -0.33 12.98 12.36
C LEU A 131 1.18 13.07 12.12
N TYR A 132 1.61 13.40 10.91
CA TYR A 132 3.03 13.52 10.58
C TYR A 132 3.64 14.84 11.11
N ILE A 133 2.98 15.98 10.87
CA ILE A 133 3.51 17.31 11.23
C ILE A 133 3.60 17.48 12.74
N ASP A 134 2.62 16.98 13.47
CA ASP A 134 2.58 17.03 14.93
C ASP A 134 3.47 15.94 15.57
N GLY A 135 4.10 15.09 14.73
CA GLY A 135 5.04 14.06 15.15
C GLY A 135 4.38 12.95 15.98
N PHE A 136 3.12 12.60 15.70
CA PHE A 136 2.44 11.47 16.33
C PHE A 136 3.01 10.14 15.81
N VAL A 137 3.15 10.04 14.49
CA VAL A 137 3.70 8.86 13.82
C VAL A 137 4.62 9.27 12.66
N THR A 138 5.53 8.38 12.27
CA THR A 138 6.42 8.57 11.11
C THR A 138 6.06 7.64 9.94
N ASN A 139 5.20 6.66 10.17
CA ASN A 139 4.74 5.72 9.16
C ASN A 139 3.25 5.41 9.34
N VAL A 140 2.53 5.41 8.25
CA VAL A 140 1.10 5.12 8.20
C VAL A 140 0.82 4.11 7.09
N SER A 141 -0.19 3.27 7.28
CA SER A 141 -0.80 2.48 6.23
C SER A 141 -2.28 2.78 6.10
N ILE A 142 -2.72 3.05 4.88
CA ILE A 142 -4.14 3.05 4.52
C ILE A 142 -4.44 1.64 4.00
N SER A 143 -5.12 0.84 4.83
CA SER A 143 -5.29 -0.59 4.63
C SER A 143 -6.74 -0.99 4.78
N SER A 144 -7.41 -1.25 3.64
CA SER A 144 -8.86 -1.53 3.60
C SER A 144 -9.18 -2.65 2.61
N ASP A 145 -10.07 -3.54 2.99
CA ASP A 145 -10.70 -4.53 2.11
C ASP A 145 -11.94 -3.98 1.37
N GLU A 146 -12.22 -2.68 1.57
CA GLU A 146 -13.30 -1.92 0.95
C GLU A 146 -12.72 -0.65 0.29
N ALA A 147 -11.97 -0.80 -0.80
CA ALA A 147 -11.34 0.32 -1.52
C ALA A 147 -12.33 1.41 -1.97
N ALA A 148 -13.64 1.07 -2.02
CA ALA A 148 -14.71 2.04 -2.26
C ALA A 148 -14.68 3.20 -1.25
N GLN A 149 -14.39 2.92 0.01
CA GLN A 149 -14.31 3.96 1.06
C GLN A 149 -13.24 4.99 0.73
N PHE A 150 -12.08 4.56 0.24
CA PHE A 150 -11.02 5.45 -0.17
C PHE A 150 -11.36 6.21 -1.47
N PHE A 151 -11.73 5.50 -2.54
CA PHE A 151 -11.95 6.14 -3.86
C PHE A 151 -13.21 7.00 -3.94
N ALA A 152 -14.26 6.69 -3.16
CA ALA A 152 -15.49 7.48 -3.05
C ALA A 152 -15.55 8.34 -1.78
N GLY A 153 -14.56 8.24 -0.91
CA GLY A 153 -14.47 8.95 0.37
C GLY A 153 -14.17 10.44 0.24
N HIS A 154 -14.14 11.12 1.38
CA HIS A 154 -13.94 12.58 1.45
C HIS A 154 -12.62 13.03 0.81
N THR A 155 -11.55 12.27 0.97
CA THR A 155 -10.22 12.58 0.43
C THR A 155 -10.20 12.65 -1.10
N MET A 156 -11.05 11.88 -1.77
CA MET A 156 -11.15 11.82 -3.24
C MET A 156 -12.29 12.65 -3.83
N LYS A 157 -12.95 13.51 -3.04
CA LYS A 157 -13.91 14.50 -3.57
C LYS A 157 -13.20 15.53 -4.43
N SER A 158 -13.92 16.09 -5.42
CA SER A 158 -13.37 17.01 -6.43
C SER A 158 -12.57 18.17 -5.87
N GLU A 159 -12.98 18.71 -4.73
CA GLU A 159 -12.35 19.88 -4.09
C GLU A 159 -11.00 19.58 -3.44
N THR A 160 -10.83 18.40 -2.86
CA THR A 160 -9.64 17.98 -2.10
C THR A 160 -8.73 17.06 -2.91
N ARG A 161 -9.26 16.39 -3.93
CA ARG A 161 -8.62 15.31 -4.68
C ARG A 161 -7.23 15.68 -5.23
N ASN A 162 -7.11 16.82 -5.92
CA ASN A 162 -5.85 17.21 -6.53
C ASN A 162 -4.75 17.43 -5.49
N GLN A 163 -5.08 18.01 -4.34
CA GLN A 163 -4.15 18.22 -3.24
C GLN A 163 -3.78 16.86 -2.60
N ALA A 164 -4.76 15.97 -2.40
CA ALA A 164 -4.52 14.65 -1.84
C ALA A 164 -3.60 13.83 -2.74
N LEU A 165 -3.85 13.79 -4.05
CA LEU A 165 -3.02 13.06 -5.00
C LEU A 165 -1.58 13.59 -5.05
N ALA A 166 -1.41 14.91 -5.07
CA ALA A 166 -0.08 15.52 -5.01
C ALA A 166 0.65 15.16 -3.71
N THR A 167 -0.05 15.15 -2.58
CA THR A 167 0.52 14.74 -1.29
C THR A 167 0.90 13.27 -1.28
N PHE A 168 0.03 12.37 -1.76
CA PHE A 168 0.33 10.93 -1.80
C PHE A 168 1.50 10.60 -2.73
N THR A 169 1.59 11.29 -3.87
CA THR A 169 2.72 11.11 -4.80
C THR A 169 4.03 11.57 -4.18
N LYS A 170 4.01 12.71 -3.45
CA LYS A 170 5.18 13.24 -2.74
C LYS A 170 5.60 12.34 -1.57
N LEU A 171 4.63 11.82 -0.81
CA LEU A 171 4.89 10.82 0.25
C LEU A 171 5.54 9.55 -0.32
N PHE A 172 5.05 9.10 -1.46
CA PHE A 172 5.62 7.92 -2.12
C PHE A 172 7.05 8.18 -2.59
N ASP A 173 7.30 9.27 -3.30
CA ASP A 173 8.61 9.52 -3.92
C ASP A 173 9.65 9.97 -2.87
N ASP A 174 9.30 10.95 -2.03
CA ASP A 174 10.27 11.70 -1.19
C ASP A 174 10.15 11.38 0.30
N GLY A 175 9.05 10.77 0.75
CA GLY A 175 8.79 10.63 2.19
C GLY A 175 8.69 11.95 2.94
N TYR A 176 8.08 12.96 2.31
CA TYR A 176 8.01 14.32 2.82
C TYR A 176 6.60 14.87 2.69
N VAL A 177 6.18 15.65 3.67
CA VAL A 177 4.94 16.43 3.63
C VAL A 177 5.14 17.84 4.15
N GLU A 178 4.33 18.75 3.64
CA GLU A 178 4.21 20.11 4.12
C GLU A 178 2.78 20.60 4.10
N ARG A 179 2.44 21.46 5.03
CA ARG A 179 1.17 22.18 5.09
C ARG A 179 1.47 23.65 5.37
N THR A 180 1.02 24.53 4.48
CA THR A 180 1.10 25.98 4.68
C THR A 180 -0.31 26.53 4.87
N ARG A 181 -0.57 27.16 5.99
CA ARG A 181 -1.85 27.77 6.37
C ARG A 181 -1.64 29.18 6.86
N SER A 182 -2.71 30.02 6.85
CA SER A 182 -2.66 31.34 7.45
C SER A 182 -2.44 31.23 8.98
N LYS A 183 -1.82 32.22 9.58
CA LYS A 183 -1.53 32.26 11.02
C LYS A 183 -2.79 32.14 11.92
N SER A 184 -3.96 32.46 11.37
CA SER A 184 -5.25 32.36 12.05
C SER A 184 -5.83 30.96 12.09
N ASN A 185 -5.23 29.99 11.40
CA ASN A 185 -5.73 28.61 11.36
C ASN A 185 -5.16 27.80 12.52
N LEU A 186 -6.06 27.18 13.31
CA LEU A 186 -5.71 26.33 14.45
C LEU A 186 -4.79 25.17 14.07
N ASN A 187 -4.95 24.62 12.85
CA ASN A 187 -4.11 23.57 12.32
C ASN A 187 -2.85 24.09 11.62
N GLY A 188 -2.12 24.97 12.21
CA GLY A 188 -0.91 25.66 11.76
C GLY A 188 -0.15 25.14 10.52
N SER A 189 0.87 25.86 10.14
CA SER A 189 1.83 25.44 9.11
C SER A 189 2.85 24.48 9.73
N GLY A 190 3.33 23.50 8.94
CA GLY A 190 4.34 22.57 9.40
C GLY A 190 4.90 21.71 8.27
N ARG A 191 5.98 21.02 8.59
CA ARG A 191 6.67 20.09 7.69
C ARG A 191 7.03 18.82 8.45
N ALA A 192 7.00 17.68 7.76
CA ALA A 192 7.53 16.44 8.28
C ALA A 192 8.38 15.77 7.21
N TYR A 193 9.55 15.34 7.62
CA TYR A 193 10.53 14.64 6.79
C TYR A 193 10.62 13.19 7.23
N ASP A 194 11.07 12.35 6.32
CA ASP A 194 11.29 10.93 6.57
C ASP A 194 10.02 10.21 7.06
N VAL A 195 8.88 10.58 6.50
CA VAL A 195 7.57 9.94 6.77
C VAL A 195 7.18 8.96 5.66
N ARG A 196 6.40 7.94 5.99
CA ARG A 196 6.11 6.81 5.09
C ARG A 196 4.62 6.53 5.02
N LEU A 197 4.16 6.23 3.82
CA LEU A 197 2.79 5.81 3.55
C LEU A 197 2.75 4.55 2.70
N THR A 198 2.09 3.51 3.18
CA THR A 198 1.74 2.31 2.42
C THR A 198 0.24 2.30 2.13
N PHE A 199 -0.16 1.93 0.92
CA PHE A 199 -1.52 1.56 0.60
C PHE A 199 -1.65 0.04 0.45
N ASN A 200 -2.67 -0.55 1.08
CA ASN A 200 -3.06 -1.94 0.87
C ASN A 200 -4.58 -2.00 0.69
N LEU A 201 -5.03 -1.73 -0.53
CA LEU A 201 -6.44 -1.57 -0.87
C LEU A 201 -6.96 -2.79 -1.65
N GLN A 202 -8.12 -3.25 -1.24
CA GLN A 202 -8.85 -4.31 -1.95
C GLN A 202 -10.26 -3.79 -2.28
N GLY A 203 -10.70 -3.96 -3.51
CA GLY A 203 -12.00 -3.45 -3.95
C GLY A 203 -12.71 -4.33 -4.96
N GLN A 204 -14.00 -4.09 -5.09
CA GLN A 204 -14.81 -4.74 -6.11
C GLN A 204 -14.55 -4.10 -7.47
N ARG A 205 -14.66 -4.91 -8.53
CA ARG A 205 -14.41 -4.48 -9.91
C ARG A 205 -15.20 -3.23 -10.31
N GLU A 206 -16.46 -3.18 -9.94
CA GLU A 206 -17.40 -2.10 -10.33
C GLU A 206 -16.96 -0.74 -9.76
N VAL A 207 -16.34 -0.75 -8.61
CA VAL A 207 -15.78 0.45 -7.96
C VAL A 207 -14.42 0.79 -8.55
N LEU A 208 -13.55 -0.21 -8.69
CA LEU A 208 -12.18 -0.02 -9.16
C LEU A 208 -12.16 0.45 -10.62
N ILE A 209 -12.98 -0.10 -11.51
CA ILE A 209 -13.05 0.34 -12.92
C ILE A 209 -13.26 1.86 -12.98
N LYS A 210 -14.23 2.40 -12.23
CA LYS A 210 -14.51 3.85 -12.25
C LYS A 210 -13.29 4.68 -11.80
N ALA A 211 -12.60 4.23 -10.76
CA ALA A 211 -11.40 4.91 -10.27
C ALA A 211 -10.22 4.77 -11.24
N LEU A 212 -10.02 3.58 -11.80
CA LEU A 212 -8.92 3.28 -12.72
C LEU A 212 -9.10 3.95 -14.10
N GLN A 213 -10.34 4.28 -14.49
CA GLN A 213 -10.68 5.02 -15.70
C GLN A 213 -10.68 6.55 -15.50
N ASP A 214 -10.59 7.04 -14.26
CA ASP A 214 -10.60 8.49 -13.99
C ASP A 214 -9.34 9.16 -14.57
N PRO A 215 -9.48 10.12 -15.52
CA PRO A 215 -8.35 10.76 -16.18
C PRO A 215 -7.43 11.50 -15.21
N VAL A 216 -7.96 12.02 -14.09
CA VAL A 216 -7.17 12.75 -13.09
C VAL A 216 -6.30 11.79 -12.30
N LEU A 217 -6.83 10.64 -11.88
CA LEU A 217 -6.07 9.61 -11.17
C LEU A 217 -4.95 9.02 -12.04
N ARG A 218 -5.20 8.86 -13.34
CA ARG A 218 -4.20 8.38 -14.31
C ARG A 218 -3.18 9.46 -14.65
N GLY A 219 -3.64 10.67 -14.96
CA GLY A 219 -2.81 11.77 -15.48
C GLY A 219 -1.82 12.33 -14.45
N GLN A 220 -2.12 12.27 -13.15
CA GLN A 220 -1.22 12.72 -12.09
C GLN A 220 -0.20 11.67 -11.64
N GLY A 221 -0.15 10.51 -12.29
CA GLY A 221 0.80 9.44 -11.98
C GLY A 221 0.55 8.73 -10.64
N PHE A 222 -0.59 8.99 -9.98
CA PHE A 222 -0.93 8.34 -8.72
C PHE A 222 -1.12 6.83 -8.90
N LEU A 223 -1.94 6.43 -9.89
CA LEU A 223 -2.19 5.02 -10.19
C LEU A 223 -0.93 4.28 -10.66
N ALA A 224 -0.02 4.95 -11.34
CA ALA A 224 1.24 4.38 -11.81
C ALA A 224 2.18 3.91 -10.68
N ARG A 225 1.89 4.26 -9.44
CA ARG A 225 2.61 3.82 -8.24
C ARG A 225 2.04 2.57 -7.61
N PHE A 226 0.90 2.10 -8.10
CA PHE A 226 0.26 0.91 -7.57
C PHE A 226 0.71 -0.37 -8.27
N ILE A 227 1.03 -1.36 -7.47
CA ILE A 227 1.13 -2.75 -7.89
C ILE A 227 -0.30 -3.30 -7.91
N LEU A 228 -0.80 -3.56 -9.11
CA LEU A 228 -2.16 -4.06 -9.33
C LEU A 228 -2.19 -5.58 -9.39
N THR A 229 -3.19 -6.17 -8.76
CA THR A 229 -3.48 -7.60 -8.82
C THR A 229 -4.96 -7.79 -9.13
N VAL A 230 -5.25 -8.57 -10.17
CA VAL A 230 -6.61 -8.97 -10.56
C VAL A 230 -6.74 -10.49 -10.43
N PRO A 231 -7.02 -10.98 -9.21
CA PRO A 231 -7.13 -12.41 -8.97
C PRO A 231 -8.26 -13.05 -9.75
N GLU A 232 -8.05 -14.30 -10.17
CA GLU A 232 -9.10 -15.10 -10.76
C GLU A 232 -10.26 -15.35 -9.78
N ASN A 233 -11.45 -15.59 -10.31
CA ASN A 233 -12.60 -15.92 -9.48
C ASN A 233 -12.71 -17.43 -9.27
N LEU A 234 -12.51 -17.88 -8.02
CA LEU A 234 -12.63 -19.28 -7.62
C LEU A 234 -14.05 -19.66 -7.14
N ALA A 235 -15.07 -18.82 -7.38
CA ALA A 235 -16.44 -19.16 -7.02
C ALA A 235 -16.88 -20.45 -7.73
N GLY A 236 -17.52 -21.37 -6.99
CA GLY A 236 -17.92 -22.68 -7.51
C GLY A 236 -16.82 -23.77 -7.44
N GLN A 237 -15.59 -23.41 -7.03
CA GLN A 237 -14.47 -24.38 -6.89
C GLN A 237 -14.06 -24.60 -5.43
N ARG A 238 -14.67 -23.89 -4.48
CA ARG A 238 -14.29 -23.87 -3.05
C ARG A 238 -15.06 -24.90 -2.26
N PHE A 239 -14.88 -26.16 -2.62
CA PHE A 239 -15.49 -27.26 -1.88
C PHE A 239 -14.72 -27.52 -0.57
N GLN A 240 -15.45 -27.89 0.47
CA GLN A 240 -14.88 -28.26 1.75
C GLN A 240 -15.27 -29.71 2.07
N ASP A 241 -14.31 -30.49 2.48
CA ASP A 241 -14.47 -31.81 3.05
C ASP A 241 -14.21 -31.78 4.57
N LYS A 242 -14.37 -32.95 5.21
CA LYS A 242 -14.12 -33.08 6.65
C LYS A 242 -12.67 -32.79 7.01
N GLU A 243 -11.73 -33.11 6.13
CA GLU A 243 -10.31 -32.85 6.35
C GLU A 243 -10.03 -31.35 6.36
N HIS A 244 -10.58 -30.61 5.39
CA HIS A 244 -10.44 -29.15 5.36
C HIS A 244 -11.05 -28.48 6.60
N GLN A 245 -12.23 -28.97 7.05
CA GLN A 245 -12.90 -28.41 8.24
C GLN A 245 -12.15 -28.72 9.55
N SER A 246 -11.35 -29.78 9.60
CA SER A 246 -10.53 -30.14 10.78
C SER A 246 -9.22 -29.37 10.89
N LYS A 247 -8.80 -28.67 9.83
CA LYS A 247 -7.55 -27.90 9.82
C LYS A 247 -7.71 -26.62 10.64
N ASP A 248 -6.75 -26.37 11.53
CA ASP A 248 -6.65 -25.10 12.29
C ASP A 248 -5.40 -24.35 11.85
N ILE A 249 -5.61 -23.18 11.24
CA ILE A 249 -4.53 -22.32 10.76
C ILE A 249 -3.62 -21.82 11.90
N ASN A 250 -4.16 -21.74 13.13
CA ASN A 250 -3.38 -21.29 14.29
C ASN A 250 -2.35 -22.32 14.76
N THR A 251 -2.47 -23.56 14.32
CA THR A 251 -1.52 -24.65 14.62
C THR A 251 -0.59 -24.95 13.44
N ASP A 252 -0.80 -24.31 12.29
CA ASP A 252 0.06 -24.51 11.12
C ASP A 252 1.40 -23.79 11.29
N SER A 253 2.49 -24.56 11.28
CA SER A 253 3.84 -24.02 11.48
C SER A 253 4.24 -22.94 10.48
N ARG A 254 3.70 -22.97 9.24
CA ARG A 254 3.95 -21.96 8.22
C ARG A 254 3.42 -20.58 8.64
N MET A 255 2.26 -20.56 9.30
CA MET A 255 1.65 -19.34 9.79
C MET A 255 2.27 -18.87 11.11
N ILE A 256 2.55 -19.80 12.03
CA ILE A 256 3.22 -19.49 13.30
C ILE A 256 4.55 -18.77 13.00
N ILE A 257 5.41 -19.35 12.16
CA ILE A 257 6.70 -18.74 11.76
C ILE A 257 6.50 -17.36 11.13
N TYR A 258 5.48 -17.18 10.31
CA TYR A 258 5.19 -15.90 9.68
C TYR A 258 4.76 -14.85 10.72
N TRP A 259 3.84 -15.20 11.60
CA TRP A 259 3.32 -14.30 12.63
C TRP A 259 4.39 -13.95 13.67
N GLU A 260 5.19 -14.91 14.11
CA GLU A 260 6.34 -14.67 15.01
C GLU A 260 7.33 -13.70 14.37
N ARG A 261 7.70 -13.94 13.10
CA ARG A 261 8.61 -13.05 12.40
C ARG A 261 8.03 -11.63 12.26
N CYS A 262 6.76 -11.47 11.95
CA CYS A 262 6.09 -10.17 11.92
C CYS A 262 6.13 -9.50 13.30
N SER A 263 5.85 -10.26 14.36
CA SER A 263 5.85 -9.76 15.74
C SER A 263 7.24 -9.33 16.19
N ASP A 264 8.28 -10.09 15.86
CA ASP A 264 9.68 -9.73 16.16
C ASP A 264 10.05 -8.40 15.51
N LEU A 265 9.74 -8.25 14.21
CA LEU A 265 10.03 -7.03 13.46
C LEU A 265 9.22 -5.81 13.92
N LEU A 266 7.99 -6.00 14.41
CA LEU A 266 7.17 -4.94 15.00
C LEU A 266 7.67 -4.49 16.37
N ASN A 267 8.20 -5.42 17.17
CA ASN A 267 8.72 -5.17 18.51
C ASN A 267 10.18 -4.71 18.51
N ASP A 268 10.85 -4.71 17.35
CA ASP A 268 12.16 -4.12 17.22
C ASP A 268 12.06 -2.61 17.52
N SER A 269 12.41 -2.28 18.76
CA SER A 269 12.26 -0.93 19.33
C SER A 269 13.41 0.01 18.97
N SER A 270 14.18 -0.35 17.96
CA SER A 270 15.32 0.47 17.54
C SER A 270 14.80 1.82 17.03
N ASP A 271 15.07 2.85 17.82
CA ASP A 271 14.89 4.28 17.48
C ASP A 271 15.91 4.71 16.41
N HIS A 272 16.15 3.79 15.44
CA HIS A 272 17.20 3.95 14.44
C HIS A 272 16.69 4.75 13.27
N GLN A 273 17.54 5.63 12.79
CA GLN A 273 17.40 6.22 11.46
C GLN A 273 17.27 5.08 10.44
N ARG A 274 16.33 5.19 9.52
CA ARG A 274 16.16 4.22 8.45
C ARG A 274 17.45 4.04 7.66
N TYR A 275 17.78 2.81 7.35
CA TYR A 275 18.97 2.47 6.57
C TYR A 275 18.59 1.90 5.20
N VAL A 276 19.47 2.08 4.23
CA VAL A 276 19.29 1.53 2.88
C VAL A 276 19.74 0.07 2.87
N ILE A 277 18.92 -0.81 2.30
CA ILE A 277 19.35 -2.18 1.97
C ILE A 277 19.91 -2.14 0.53
N PRO A 278 21.21 -2.26 0.32
CA PRO A 278 21.81 -2.13 -1.00
C PRO A 278 21.64 -3.39 -1.85
N LEU A 279 21.77 -3.23 -3.17
CA LEU A 279 21.89 -4.34 -4.12
C LEU A 279 23.29 -4.95 -4.06
N ASP A 280 23.41 -6.29 -4.09
CA ASP A 280 24.68 -6.94 -4.39
C ASP A 280 25.06 -6.78 -5.88
N GLU A 281 26.26 -7.17 -6.26
CA GLU A 281 26.77 -6.99 -7.64
C GLU A 281 25.96 -7.76 -8.69
N GLU A 282 25.42 -8.94 -8.34
CA GLU A 282 24.60 -9.72 -9.25
C GLU A 282 23.18 -9.12 -9.37
N ALA A 283 22.63 -8.59 -8.28
CA ALA A 283 21.36 -7.88 -8.32
C ALA A 283 21.44 -6.58 -9.13
N LYS A 284 22.56 -5.84 -9.07
CA LYS A 284 22.78 -4.66 -9.92
C LYS A 284 22.70 -4.99 -11.42
N LYS A 285 23.23 -6.14 -11.83
CA LYS A 285 23.11 -6.61 -13.22
C LYS A 285 21.66 -6.90 -13.60
N VAL A 286 20.90 -7.51 -12.68
CA VAL A 286 19.47 -7.78 -12.87
C VAL A 286 18.68 -6.49 -12.97
N ASP A 287 18.93 -5.50 -12.08
CA ASP A 287 18.25 -4.21 -12.10
C ASP A 287 18.44 -3.48 -13.43
N LEU A 288 19.68 -3.43 -13.92
CA LEU A 288 20.00 -2.84 -15.21
C LEU A 288 19.34 -3.58 -16.38
N ALA A 289 19.37 -4.91 -16.37
CA ALA A 289 18.74 -5.73 -17.40
C ALA A 289 17.22 -5.53 -17.43
N PHE A 290 16.59 -5.51 -16.25
CA PHE A 290 15.16 -5.29 -16.11
C PHE A 290 14.75 -3.88 -16.57
N TYR A 291 15.53 -2.84 -16.19
CA TYR A 291 15.29 -1.48 -16.67
C TYR A 291 15.29 -1.41 -18.20
N ASN A 292 16.35 -1.95 -18.85
CA ASN A 292 16.49 -1.93 -20.31
C ASN A 292 15.40 -2.77 -21.01
N GLU A 293 15.01 -3.91 -20.44
CA GLU A 293 13.88 -4.71 -20.92
C GLU A 293 12.60 -3.88 -20.98
N ILE A 294 12.21 -3.31 -19.83
CA ILE A 294 10.99 -2.53 -19.71
C ILE A 294 11.03 -1.27 -20.59
N GLU A 295 12.18 -0.58 -20.66
CA GLU A 295 12.36 0.59 -21.53
C GLU A 295 12.14 0.22 -23.00
N SER A 296 12.70 -0.90 -23.46
CA SER A 296 12.51 -1.38 -24.83
C SER A 296 11.05 -1.68 -25.19
N LEU A 297 10.27 -2.12 -24.20
CA LEU A 297 8.85 -2.46 -24.37
C LEU A 297 7.92 -1.24 -24.42
N GLN A 298 8.42 -0.04 -24.09
CA GLN A 298 7.70 1.22 -24.20
C GLN A 298 7.77 1.86 -25.59
N ALA A 299 8.62 1.35 -26.46
CA ALA A 299 8.80 1.87 -27.81
C ALA A 299 7.54 1.70 -28.66
N LYS A 300 7.41 2.52 -29.72
CA LYS A 300 6.28 2.47 -30.66
C LYS A 300 6.08 1.06 -31.22
N GLY A 301 4.85 0.58 -31.18
CA GLY A 301 4.47 -0.77 -31.63
C GLY A 301 4.79 -1.88 -30.64
N LYS A 302 5.23 -1.55 -29.42
CA LYS A 302 5.51 -2.52 -28.33
C LYS A 302 4.37 -2.53 -27.31
N CYS A 303 4.33 -3.57 -26.48
CA CYS A 303 3.22 -3.83 -25.57
C CYS A 303 2.95 -2.73 -24.53
N TYR A 304 3.98 -1.97 -24.12
CA TYR A 304 3.83 -0.89 -23.14
C TYR A 304 3.81 0.52 -23.75
N GLU A 305 3.65 0.66 -25.07
CA GLU A 305 3.55 1.97 -25.75
C GLU A 305 2.52 2.90 -25.08
N TYR A 306 1.35 2.37 -24.72
CA TYR A 306 0.28 3.12 -24.06
C TYR A 306 0.27 3.01 -22.53
N LEU A 307 1.29 2.37 -21.97
CA LEU A 307 1.43 2.16 -20.52
C LEU A 307 2.69 2.82 -19.95
N GLN A 308 3.27 3.79 -20.65
CA GLN A 308 4.57 4.40 -20.31
C GLN A 308 4.64 4.93 -18.88
N ALA A 309 3.60 5.61 -18.38
CA ALA A 309 3.59 6.14 -17.01
C ALA A 309 3.75 5.05 -15.94
N PHE A 310 3.26 3.85 -16.21
CA PHE A 310 3.37 2.68 -15.32
C PHE A 310 4.68 1.95 -15.53
N ALA A 311 5.04 1.70 -16.78
CA ALA A 311 6.24 0.97 -17.15
C ALA A 311 7.54 1.69 -16.70
N SER A 312 7.61 3.01 -16.82
CA SER A 312 8.77 3.80 -16.37
C SER A 312 9.05 3.73 -14.87
N ARG A 313 8.08 3.28 -14.05
CA ARG A 313 8.25 3.06 -12.61
C ARG A 313 8.60 1.63 -12.23
N ALA A 314 8.63 0.71 -13.18
CA ALA A 314 8.79 -0.72 -12.91
C ALA A 314 10.04 -1.05 -12.09
N SER A 315 11.23 -0.52 -12.47
CA SER A 315 12.47 -0.78 -11.74
C SER A 315 12.45 -0.17 -10.34
N GLN A 316 11.85 1.02 -10.16
CA GLN A 316 11.64 1.61 -8.85
C GLN A 316 10.79 0.71 -7.96
N LEU A 317 9.63 0.25 -8.46
CA LEU A 317 8.74 -0.66 -7.73
C LEU A 317 9.41 -1.99 -7.43
N ALA A 318 10.21 -2.54 -8.36
CA ALA A 318 10.94 -3.78 -8.14
C ALA A 318 11.99 -3.65 -7.02
N ARG A 319 12.77 -2.57 -6.99
CA ARG A 319 13.72 -2.30 -5.89
C ARG A 319 13.02 -2.15 -4.55
N ARG A 320 11.91 -1.42 -4.47
CA ARG A 320 11.11 -1.27 -3.25
C ARG A 320 10.57 -2.60 -2.75
N LEU A 321 9.99 -3.39 -3.65
CA LEU A 321 9.46 -4.72 -3.33
C LEU A 321 10.57 -5.67 -2.88
N ALA A 322 11.71 -5.68 -3.57
CA ALA A 322 12.87 -6.45 -3.19
C ALA A 322 13.41 -6.06 -1.81
N THR A 323 13.42 -4.76 -1.49
CA THR A 323 13.79 -4.26 -0.16
C THR A 323 12.87 -4.82 0.93
N VAL A 324 11.56 -4.78 0.71
CA VAL A 324 10.57 -5.33 1.63
C VAL A 324 10.79 -6.83 1.85
N PHE A 325 11.08 -7.59 0.78
CA PHE A 325 11.39 -9.02 0.86
C PHE A 325 12.67 -9.29 1.62
N THR A 326 13.74 -8.55 1.33
CA THR A 326 15.06 -8.68 1.96
C THR A 326 14.98 -8.39 3.45
N TYR A 327 14.30 -7.30 3.84
CA TYR A 327 14.10 -6.94 5.24
C TYR A 327 13.35 -8.02 6.01
N PHE A 328 12.28 -8.56 5.45
CA PHE A 328 11.51 -9.64 6.07
C PHE A 328 12.35 -10.91 6.26
N GLN A 329 13.24 -11.23 5.31
CA GLN A 329 14.12 -12.39 5.39
C GLN A 329 15.28 -12.19 6.37
N GLY A 330 15.60 -10.93 6.74
CA GLY A 330 16.74 -10.60 7.60
C GLY A 330 18.08 -10.59 6.87
N GLU A 331 18.05 -10.43 5.55
CA GLU A 331 19.27 -10.36 4.72
C GLU A 331 19.83 -8.92 4.70
N ALA A 332 21.15 -8.80 4.63
CA ALA A 332 21.84 -7.51 4.61
C ALA A 332 21.82 -6.82 3.23
N PHE A 333 21.65 -7.59 2.16
CA PHE A 333 21.70 -7.15 0.77
C PHE A 333 20.55 -7.73 -0.04
N ILE A 334 20.05 -6.96 -1.00
CA ILE A 334 19.16 -7.47 -2.03
C ILE A 334 20.00 -8.32 -2.98
N ASN A 335 19.82 -9.63 -2.96
CA ASN A 335 20.50 -10.56 -3.83
C ASN A 335 19.74 -10.74 -5.16
N LYS A 336 20.44 -11.39 -6.13
CA LYS A 336 19.89 -11.69 -7.47
C LYS A 336 18.52 -12.36 -7.41
N GLN A 337 18.34 -13.37 -6.55
CA GLN A 337 17.10 -14.17 -6.50
C GLN A 337 15.93 -13.36 -5.99
N ILE A 338 16.14 -12.55 -4.95
CA ILE A 338 15.12 -11.66 -4.38
C ILE A 338 14.69 -10.62 -5.41
N LEU A 339 15.66 -10.01 -6.13
CA LEU A 339 15.32 -8.99 -7.13
C LEU A 339 14.59 -9.60 -8.34
N LEU A 340 14.99 -10.77 -8.81
CA LEU A 340 14.28 -11.48 -9.88
C LEU A 340 12.84 -11.76 -9.49
N ALA A 341 12.59 -12.25 -8.27
CA ALA A 341 11.25 -12.48 -7.78
C ALA A 341 10.41 -11.19 -7.70
N ALA A 342 11.03 -10.08 -7.30
CA ALA A 342 10.37 -8.77 -7.32
C ALA A 342 10.05 -8.31 -8.75
N CYS A 343 10.99 -8.45 -9.70
CA CYS A 343 10.76 -8.13 -11.10
C CYS A 343 9.60 -8.93 -11.70
N ASP A 344 9.47 -10.21 -11.35
CA ASP A 344 8.38 -11.06 -11.84
C ASP A 344 7.01 -10.58 -11.32
N VAL A 345 6.93 -10.16 -10.06
CA VAL A 345 5.70 -9.57 -9.51
C VAL A 345 5.37 -8.24 -10.22
N ILE A 346 6.37 -7.44 -10.56
CA ILE A 346 6.12 -6.18 -11.29
C ILE A 346 5.70 -6.45 -12.74
N ARG A 347 6.32 -7.42 -13.44
CA ARG A 347 5.84 -7.85 -14.78
C ARG A 347 4.38 -8.32 -14.73
N PHE A 348 4.05 -9.14 -13.72
CA PHE A 348 2.66 -9.56 -13.50
C PHE A 348 1.74 -8.36 -13.35
N SER A 349 2.09 -7.40 -12.50
CA SER A 349 1.28 -6.19 -12.28
C SER A 349 1.15 -5.33 -13.56
N LEU A 350 2.23 -5.16 -14.35
CA LEU A 350 2.15 -4.44 -15.62
C LEU A 350 1.21 -5.12 -16.61
N ASN A 351 1.20 -6.45 -16.66
CA ASN A 351 0.26 -7.20 -17.50
C ASN A 351 -1.19 -7.03 -17.03
N GLU A 352 -1.43 -6.93 -15.72
CA GLU A 352 -2.77 -6.62 -15.20
C GLU A 352 -3.21 -5.20 -15.58
N TRP A 353 -2.30 -4.21 -15.52
CA TRP A 353 -2.57 -2.86 -16.00
C TRP A 353 -2.85 -2.82 -17.51
N LEU A 354 -2.12 -3.60 -18.30
CA LEU A 354 -2.33 -3.72 -19.75
C LEU A 354 -3.73 -4.26 -20.05
N ARG A 355 -4.16 -5.32 -19.38
CA ARG A 355 -5.52 -5.88 -19.52
C ARG A 355 -6.61 -4.85 -19.23
N TYR A 356 -6.43 -3.96 -18.24
CA TYR A 356 -7.37 -2.87 -17.99
C TYR A 356 -7.42 -1.86 -19.12
N THR A 357 -6.28 -1.58 -19.76
CA THR A 357 -6.18 -0.67 -20.90
C THR A 357 -6.84 -1.26 -22.16
N GLU A 358 -6.64 -2.55 -22.41
CA GLU A 358 -7.26 -3.27 -23.54
C GLU A 358 -8.79 -3.31 -23.43
N ILE A 359 -9.34 -3.50 -22.25
CA ILE A 359 -10.80 -3.46 -21.99
C ILE A 359 -11.38 -2.07 -22.33
N GLU A 360 -10.62 -1.00 -22.17
CA GLU A 360 -11.04 0.35 -22.57
C GLU A 360 -11.07 0.51 -24.09
N LEU A 361 -10.02 0.06 -24.77
CA LEU A 361 -9.93 0.12 -26.23
C LEU A 361 -11.06 -0.67 -26.91
N ASP A 362 -11.41 -1.85 -26.38
CA ASP A 362 -12.52 -2.64 -26.88
C ASP A 362 -13.88 -1.94 -26.68
N LYS A 363 -14.08 -1.22 -25.56
CA LYS A 363 -15.30 -0.45 -25.32
C LYS A 363 -15.44 0.76 -26.24
N GLU A 364 -14.36 1.47 -26.52
CA GLU A 364 -14.36 2.56 -27.51
C GLU A 364 -14.65 2.03 -28.91
N SER A 365 -14.04 0.90 -29.27
CA SER A 365 -14.32 0.21 -30.55
C SER A 365 -15.78 -0.18 -30.70
N ASP A 366 -16.42 -0.69 -29.65
CA ASP A 366 -17.85 -1.05 -29.67
C ASP A 366 -18.76 0.19 -29.70
N ALA A 367 -18.39 1.28 -29.01
CA ALA A 367 -19.09 2.56 -29.08
C ALA A 367 -18.97 3.18 -30.51
N GLU A 368 -17.78 3.13 -31.10
CA GLU A 368 -17.56 3.57 -32.47
C GLU A 368 -18.33 2.72 -33.49
N LYS A 369 -18.40 1.40 -33.33
CA LYS A 369 -19.23 0.49 -34.13
C LYS A 369 -20.71 0.84 -33.98
N LEU A 370 -21.18 1.13 -32.77
CA LEU A 370 -22.56 1.54 -32.50
C LEU A 370 -22.89 2.87 -33.18
N ILE A 371 -21.98 3.87 -33.08
CA ILE A 371 -22.14 5.17 -33.77
C ILE A 371 -22.14 5.01 -35.30
N LYS A 372 -21.27 4.17 -35.87
CA LYS A 372 -21.24 3.85 -37.27
C LYS A 372 -22.55 3.19 -37.73
N ASN A 373 -23.06 2.23 -36.98
CA ASN A 373 -24.31 1.58 -37.25
C ASN A 373 -25.53 2.52 -37.15
N LEU A 374 -25.52 3.46 -36.21
CA LEU A 374 -26.56 4.49 -36.07
C LEU A 374 -26.50 5.52 -37.22
N LYS A 375 -25.31 5.90 -37.66
CA LYS A 375 -25.13 6.78 -38.83
C LYS A 375 -25.57 6.12 -40.14
N LEU A 376 -25.30 4.82 -40.30
CA LEU A 376 -25.78 4.04 -41.47
C LEU A 376 -27.31 3.89 -41.49
N LYS A 377 -27.96 3.70 -40.35
CA LYS A 377 -29.44 3.61 -40.27
C LYS A 377 -30.12 4.96 -40.49
N ASN A 378 -29.47 6.08 -40.15
CA ASN A 378 -30.03 7.42 -40.39
C ASN A 378 -29.72 7.98 -41.79
N GLY A 379 -28.71 7.42 -42.48
CA GLY A 379 -28.39 7.78 -43.87
C GLY A 379 -29.21 7.05 -44.93
N SER A 380 -29.93 5.98 -44.56
CA SER A 380 -30.79 5.21 -45.48
C SER A 380 -32.27 5.64 -45.48
N LYS A 381 -32.57 6.76 -44.83
CA LYS A 381 -33.93 7.39 -44.80
C LYS A 381 -33.97 8.74 -45.53
N LYS A 382 -33.28 8.87 -46.65
CA LYS A 382 -33.46 9.95 -47.60
C LYS A 382 -33.76 9.41 -48.97
#